data_046a6e02cce0e437758082a99fafcae3
#
_entry.id   046a6e02cce0e437758082a99fafcae3
#
_cell.length_a   1.000
_cell.length_b   1.000
_cell.length_c   1.000
_cell.angle_alpha   90.00
_cell.angle_beta   90.00
_cell.angle_gamma   90.00
#
_symmetry.space_group_name_H-M   'P 1'
#
loop_
_entity.id
_entity.type
_entity.pdbx_description
1 polymer ?
#
loop_
_entity_poly.entity_id
_entity_poly.type
_entity_poly.pdbx_seq_one_letter_code
_entity_poly.pdbx_strand_id
1 'polypeptide(L)'
;MDRLINLAAIVSCSASVAVAHHELADRDIIRGQLNYQNHCSSCHGANLEGQPNWREYSEDGSLPAPAYDETGHTWHHDTKMLFDYTKLGGQVTLEAVGVTGYPSGMPAFEGILSDEEIWEILSYIRSTWPQEIQDGHATRHPLFDE
;
A
#
# COMPACT_ATOMS: atom_id res chain seq x y z
N MET A 1 60.17 -15.24 -37.76
CA MET A 1 58.75 -15.55 -38.01
C MET A 1 58.03 -15.47 -36.67
N ASP A 2 57.73 -14.26 -36.23
CA ASP A 2 57.09 -14.02 -34.92
C ASP A 2 55.56 -13.97 -35.10
N ARG A 3 54.90 -14.94 -34.49
CA ARG A 3 53.42 -14.92 -34.44
C ARG A 3 52.98 -14.09 -33.25
N LEU A 4 52.46 -12.91 -33.54
CA LEU A 4 51.75 -12.08 -32.55
C LEU A 4 50.39 -12.73 -32.23
N ILE A 5 50.22 -13.22 -31.00
CA ILE A 5 48.96 -13.73 -30.49
C ILE A 5 48.17 -12.52 -29.97
N ASN A 6 47.15 -12.11 -30.73
CA ASN A 6 46.18 -11.10 -30.26
C ASN A 6 45.25 -11.73 -29.22
N LEU A 7 45.44 -11.36 -27.96
CA LEU A 7 44.51 -11.72 -26.88
C LEU A 7 43.35 -10.70 -26.91
N ALA A 8 42.21 -11.10 -27.45
CA ALA A 8 40.98 -10.33 -27.36
C ALA A 8 40.41 -10.48 -25.95
N ALA A 9 40.42 -9.39 -25.18
CA ALA A 9 39.79 -9.34 -23.87
C ALA A 9 38.27 -9.26 -24.07
N ILE A 10 37.57 -10.32 -23.67
CA ILE A 10 36.11 -10.34 -23.63
C ILE A 10 35.67 -9.58 -22.37
N VAL A 11 35.20 -8.35 -22.52
CA VAL A 11 34.56 -7.60 -21.45
C VAL A 11 33.13 -8.12 -21.29
N SER A 12 32.93 -8.99 -20.30
CA SER A 12 31.57 -9.41 -19.86
C SER A 12 30.88 -8.23 -19.18
N CYS A 13 29.97 -7.59 -19.90
CA CYS A 13 29.05 -6.61 -19.32
C CYS A 13 27.95 -7.38 -18.58
N SER A 14 28.09 -7.52 -17.26
CA SER A 14 27.01 -8.05 -16.40
C SER A 14 25.94 -6.98 -16.27
N ALA A 15 24.85 -7.12 -17.02
CA ALA A 15 23.66 -6.30 -16.82
C ALA A 15 23.03 -6.73 -15.49
N SER A 16 23.16 -5.88 -14.46
CA SER A 16 22.36 -6.01 -13.23
C SER A 16 20.91 -5.72 -13.59
N VAL A 17 20.08 -6.74 -13.53
CA VAL A 17 18.61 -6.54 -13.60
C VAL A 17 18.22 -5.87 -12.28
N ALA A 18 17.93 -4.58 -12.31
CA ALA A 18 17.28 -3.91 -11.22
C ALA A 18 15.86 -4.50 -11.10
N VAL A 19 15.63 -5.30 -10.07
CA VAL A 19 14.28 -5.73 -9.71
C VAL A 19 13.63 -4.51 -9.11
N ALA A 20 12.63 -3.95 -9.79
CA ALA A 20 11.81 -2.90 -9.22
C ALA A 20 11.06 -3.49 -8.02
N HIS A 21 11.44 -3.08 -6.81
CA HIS A 21 10.75 -3.46 -5.59
C HIS A 21 9.48 -2.63 -5.47
N HIS A 22 8.36 -3.31 -5.22
CA HIS A 22 7.10 -2.65 -4.90
C HIS A 22 7.27 -1.85 -3.59
N GLU A 23 6.65 -0.64 -3.48
CA GLU A 23 6.81 0.27 -2.31
C GLU A 23 6.49 -0.42 -0.97
N LEU A 24 5.61 -1.42 -1.01
CA LEU A 24 5.22 -2.22 0.14
C LEU A 24 6.09 -3.46 0.34
N ALA A 25 7.14 -3.66 -0.47
CA ALA A 25 8.09 -4.76 -0.29
C ALA A 25 9.14 -4.39 0.75
N ASP A 26 9.69 -5.41 1.43
CA ASP A 26 10.83 -5.29 2.36
C ASP A 26 10.62 -4.32 3.54
N ARG A 27 9.36 -4.00 3.88
CA ARG A 27 9.00 -3.20 5.04
C ARG A 27 8.93 -4.06 6.32
N ASP A 28 9.03 -3.41 7.47
CA ASP A 28 8.89 -4.08 8.78
C ASP A 28 7.41 -4.42 9.05
N ILE A 29 7.01 -5.64 8.68
CA ILE A 29 5.63 -6.14 8.85
C ILE A 29 5.23 -6.23 10.33
N ILE A 30 6.19 -6.52 11.23
CA ILE A 30 5.89 -6.64 12.67
C ILE A 30 5.59 -5.25 13.23
N ARG A 31 6.38 -4.25 12.89
CA ARG A 31 6.12 -2.87 13.30
C ARG A 31 4.84 -2.33 12.65
N GLY A 32 4.59 -2.66 11.39
CA GLY A 32 3.34 -2.35 10.70
C GLY A 32 2.12 -2.94 11.41
N GLN A 33 2.19 -4.19 11.87
CA GLN A 33 1.14 -4.82 12.66
C GLN A 33 0.90 -4.11 13.99
N LEU A 34 1.97 -3.78 14.71
CA LEU A 34 1.86 -3.06 15.99
C LEU A 34 1.21 -1.68 15.79
N ASN A 35 1.64 -0.93 14.79
CA ASN A 35 1.08 0.37 14.46
C ASN A 35 -0.39 0.27 14.00
N TYR A 36 -0.73 -0.76 13.21
CA TYR A 36 -2.12 -1.06 12.86
C TYR A 36 -2.99 -1.29 14.10
N GLN A 37 -2.53 -2.12 15.03
CA GLN A 37 -3.26 -2.40 16.27
C GLN A 37 -3.47 -1.15 17.12
N ASN A 38 -2.50 -0.24 17.15
CA ASN A 38 -2.58 0.97 17.95
C ASN A 38 -3.44 2.07 17.34
N HIS A 39 -3.50 2.17 16.01
CA HIS A 39 -4.05 3.34 15.33
C HIS A 39 -5.24 3.04 14.40
N CYS A 40 -5.39 1.79 13.93
CA CYS A 40 -6.36 1.44 12.89
C CYS A 40 -7.43 0.46 13.37
N SER A 41 -7.04 -0.51 14.22
CA SER A 41 -7.87 -1.66 14.60
C SER A 41 -9.18 -1.29 15.29
N SER A 42 -9.23 -0.14 15.99
CA SER A 42 -10.45 0.33 16.66
C SER A 42 -11.61 0.60 15.69
N CYS A 43 -11.29 0.94 14.44
CA CYS A 43 -12.28 1.18 13.39
C CYS A 43 -12.31 0.05 12.37
N HIS A 44 -11.15 -0.46 11.94
CA HIS A 44 -11.06 -1.45 10.86
C HIS A 44 -11.05 -2.90 11.33
N GLY A 45 -11.22 -3.12 12.66
CA GLY A 45 -11.23 -4.45 13.27
C GLY A 45 -9.84 -4.98 13.60
N ALA A 46 -9.74 -5.77 14.66
CA ALA A 46 -8.47 -6.34 15.12
C ALA A 46 -7.88 -7.37 14.14
N ASN A 47 -8.73 -7.99 13.32
CA ASN A 47 -8.37 -8.95 12.29
C ASN A 47 -8.66 -8.40 10.88
N LEU A 48 -8.67 -7.07 10.70
CA LEU A 48 -8.90 -6.41 9.41
C LEU A 48 -10.31 -6.56 8.83
N GLU A 49 -11.27 -7.04 9.63
CA GLU A 49 -12.64 -7.40 9.23
C GLU A 49 -13.55 -6.20 8.94
N GLY A 50 -13.14 -4.99 9.33
CA GLY A 50 -13.97 -3.79 9.23
C GLY A 50 -15.09 -3.71 10.26
N GLN A 51 -15.94 -2.71 10.15
CA GLN A 51 -17.14 -2.56 10.96
C GLN A 51 -18.30 -3.41 10.39
N PRO A 52 -19.28 -3.78 11.23
CA PRO A 52 -20.50 -4.42 10.73
C PRO A 52 -21.16 -3.59 9.64
N ASN A 53 -21.65 -4.23 8.59
CA ASN A 53 -22.37 -3.62 7.47
C ASN A 53 -21.56 -2.52 6.74
N TRP A 54 -20.24 -2.58 6.72
CA TRP A 54 -19.39 -1.55 6.13
C TRP A 54 -19.66 -1.24 4.65
N ARG A 55 -20.47 -2.07 3.96
CA ARG A 55 -20.93 -1.84 2.59
C ARG A 55 -22.25 -1.06 2.50
N GLU A 56 -22.87 -0.74 3.65
CA GLU A 56 -24.17 -0.07 3.71
C GLU A 56 -23.98 1.35 4.23
N TYR A 57 -24.64 2.29 3.59
CA TYR A 57 -24.58 3.70 4.03
C TYR A 57 -25.24 3.87 5.39
N SER A 58 -24.58 4.61 6.26
CA SER A 58 -25.14 5.13 7.50
C SER A 58 -26.19 6.21 7.19
N GLU A 59 -26.97 6.59 8.20
CA GLU A 59 -28.03 7.64 8.05
C GLU A 59 -27.46 8.98 7.61
N ASP A 60 -26.22 9.30 7.93
CA ASP A 60 -25.52 10.52 7.55
C ASP A 60 -24.88 10.45 6.15
N GLY A 61 -25.04 9.33 5.44
CA GLY A 61 -24.48 9.10 4.12
C GLY A 61 -23.02 8.65 4.10
N SER A 62 -22.38 8.45 5.26
CA SER A 62 -21.03 7.85 5.34
C SER A 62 -21.09 6.33 5.22
N LEU A 63 -19.95 5.71 4.89
CA LEU A 63 -19.77 4.28 5.08
C LEU A 63 -18.98 4.03 6.36
N PRO A 64 -19.34 2.98 7.14
CA PRO A 64 -18.51 2.52 8.23
C PRO A 64 -17.13 2.08 7.73
N ALA A 65 -16.15 1.97 8.64
CA ALA A 65 -14.78 1.61 8.27
C ALA A 65 -14.74 0.24 7.57
N PRO A 66 -14.21 0.17 6.33
CA PRO A 66 -14.23 -1.07 5.55
C PRO A 66 -13.25 -2.11 6.07
N ALA A 67 -13.47 -3.36 5.66
CA ALA A 67 -12.53 -4.44 5.83
C ALA A 67 -11.25 -4.17 5.02
N TYR A 68 -10.10 -4.56 5.58
CA TYR A 68 -8.79 -4.48 4.96
C TYR A 68 -8.21 -5.85 4.58
N ASP A 69 -8.91 -6.93 4.92
CA ASP A 69 -8.61 -8.29 4.45
C ASP A 69 -9.03 -8.49 2.98
N GLU A 70 -8.95 -9.71 2.49
CA GLU A 70 -9.33 -10.07 1.11
C GLU A 70 -10.82 -9.85 0.81
N THR A 71 -11.68 -9.78 1.82
CA THR A 71 -13.11 -9.53 1.66
C THR A 71 -13.43 -8.06 1.42
N GLY A 72 -12.47 -7.18 1.73
CA GLY A 72 -12.53 -5.75 1.47
C GLY A 72 -12.32 -5.38 -0.01
N HIS A 73 -12.01 -4.12 -0.26
CA HIS A 73 -11.71 -3.64 -1.60
C HIS A 73 -10.42 -2.79 -1.67
N THR A 74 -9.68 -2.70 -0.57
CA THR A 74 -8.43 -1.93 -0.45
C THR A 74 -7.41 -2.29 -1.53
N TRP A 75 -7.33 -3.55 -1.89
CA TRP A 75 -6.45 -4.09 -2.92
C TRP A 75 -6.80 -3.66 -4.36
N HIS A 76 -7.89 -2.94 -4.57
CA HIS A 76 -8.25 -2.32 -5.85
C HIS A 76 -7.58 -0.95 -6.06
N HIS A 77 -7.15 -0.30 -4.98
CA HIS A 77 -6.57 1.03 -5.01
C HIS A 77 -5.05 0.97 -5.16
N ASP A 78 -4.47 1.97 -5.82
CA ASP A 78 -3.01 2.09 -5.90
C ASP A 78 -2.40 2.48 -4.55
N THR A 79 -1.11 2.16 -4.40
CA THR A 79 -0.39 2.37 -3.14
C THR A 79 -0.29 3.83 -2.74
N LYS A 80 -0.17 4.74 -3.73
CA LYS A 80 -0.14 6.17 -3.43
C LYS A 80 -1.47 6.66 -2.88
N MET A 81 -2.58 6.24 -3.48
CA MET A 81 -3.90 6.59 -2.97
C MET A 81 -4.11 6.07 -1.54
N LEU A 82 -3.71 4.83 -1.26
CA LEU A 82 -3.79 4.26 0.08
C LEU A 82 -2.93 5.04 1.08
N PHE A 83 -1.73 5.44 0.69
CA PHE A 83 -0.84 6.26 1.49
C PHE A 83 -1.44 7.63 1.77
N ASP A 84 -1.88 8.36 0.75
CA ASP A 84 -2.46 9.69 0.88
C ASP A 84 -3.74 9.64 1.73
N TYR A 85 -4.57 8.61 1.53
CA TYR A 85 -5.81 8.40 2.29
C TYR A 85 -5.53 8.22 3.80
N THR A 86 -4.45 7.52 4.12
CA THR A 86 -4.01 7.33 5.50
C THR A 86 -3.37 8.61 6.05
N LYS A 87 -2.47 9.22 5.30
CA LYS A 87 -1.72 10.40 5.75
C LYS A 87 -2.61 11.63 5.91
N LEU A 88 -3.37 11.97 4.87
CA LEU A 88 -4.13 13.21 4.78
C LEU A 88 -5.58 13.08 5.24
N GLY A 89 -6.04 11.86 5.47
CA GLY A 89 -7.42 11.56 5.80
C GLY A 89 -8.31 11.38 4.58
N GLY A 90 -9.39 10.62 4.77
CA GLY A 90 -10.25 10.22 3.67
C GLY A 90 -10.95 11.38 2.96
N GLN A 91 -11.44 12.36 3.71
CA GLN A 91 -12.17 13.51 3.11
C GLN A 91 -11.28 14.31 2.16
N VAL A 92 -10.07 14.67 2.61
CA VAL A 92 -9.12 15.47 1.82
C VAL A 92 -8.70 14.71 0.55
N THR A 93 -8.40 13.42 0.69
CA THR A 93 -7.95 12.59 -0.44
C THR A 93 -9.05 12.39 -1.47
N LEU A 94 -10.30 12.14 -1.03
CA LEU A 94 -11.43 12.00 -1.95
C LEU A 94 -11.70 13.29 -2.74
N GLU A 95 -11.69 14.44 -2.07
CA GLU A 95 -11.84 15.73 -2.72
C GLU A 95 -10.73 16.02 -3.73
N ALA A 96 -9.49 15.66 -3.40
CA ALA A 96 -8.35 15.82 -4.30
C ALA A 96 -8.46 15.03 -5.60
N VAL A 97 -9.14 13.86 -5.57
CA VAL A 97 -9.42 13.05 -6.77
C VAL A 97 -10.80 13.33 -7.38
N GLY A 98 -11.47 14.40 -6.95
CA GLY A 98 -12.73 14.87 -7.53
C GLY A 98 -13.99 14.17 -7.02
N VAL A 99 -13.90 13.36 -5.98
CA VAL A 99 -15.04 12.73 -5.32
C VAL A 99 -15.61 13.70 -4.30
N THR A 100 -16.77 14.30 -4.59
CA THR A 100 -17.45 15.27 -3.75
C THR A 100 -18.80 14.75 -3.27
N GLY A 101 -19.25 15.25 -2.12
CA GLY A 101 -20.57 14.87 -1.56
C GLY A 101 -20.59 13.50 -0.90
N TYR A 102 -19.43 12.90 -0.66
CA TYR A 102 -19.26 11.65 0.06
C TYR A 102 -18.52 11.95 1.38
N PRO A 103 -19.18 11.84 2.54
CA PRO A 103 -18.52 12.07 3.82
C PRO A 103 -17.62 10.88 4.17
N SER A 104 -16.36 11.16 4.49
CA SER A 104 -15.41 10.14 4.96
C SER A 104 -15.10 10.36 6.43
N GLY A 105 -15.25 9.29 7.23
CA GLY A 105 -14.89 9.29 8.65
C GLY A 105 -13.42 8.93 8.92
N MET A 106 -12.62 8.62 7.90
CA MET A 106 -11.20 8.27 8.05
C MET A 106 -10.40 9.54 8.45
N PRO A 107 -9.79 9.58 9.65
CA PRO A 107 -8.99 10.71 10.09
C PRO A 107 -7.64 10.79 9.35
N ALA A 108 -7.01 11.96 9.41
CA ALA A 108 -5.61 12.11 8.98
C ALA A 108 -4.65 11.62 10.07
N PHE A 109 -3.56 10.97 9.65
CA PHE A 109 -2.48 10.55 10.55
C PHE A 109 -1.20 11.38 10.37
N GLU A 110 -1.22 12.41 9.53
CA GLU A 110 -0.12 13.36 9.41
C GLU A 110 0.21 13.99 10.77
N GLY A 111 1.50 13.95 11.16
CA GLY A 111 1.95 14.42 12.47
C GLY A 111 1.72 13.44 13.62
N ILE A 112 1.02 12.32 13.39
CA ILE A 112 0.84 11.21 14.35
C ILE A 112 1.75 10.04 13.98
N LEU A 113 1.76 9.67 12.69
CA LEU A 113 2.61 8.64 12.12
C LEU A 113 3.60 9.27 11.14
N SER A 114 4.81 8.74 11.10
CA SER A 114 5.77 9.04 10.05
C SER A 114 5.36 8.35 8.73
N ASP A 115 5.89 8.81 7.61
CA ASP A 115 5.66 8.20 6.30
C ASP A 115 6.08 6.72 6.29
N GLU A 116 7.20 6.38 6.95
CA GLU A 116 7.66 5.00 7.07
C GLU A 116 6.67 4.13 7.85
N GLU A 117 6.12 4.61 8.96
CA GLU A 117 5.11 3.87 9.74
C GLU A 117 3.82 3.66 8.95
N ILE A 118 3.42 4.62 8.12
CA ILE A 118 2.27 4.45 7.21
C ILE A 118 2.58 3.36 6.18
N TRP A 119 3.76 3.38 5.55
CA TRP A 119 4.17 2.34 4.60
C TRP A 119 4.22 0.95 5.23
N GLU A 120 4.68 0.84 6.47
CA GLU A 120 4.72 -0.42 7.21
C GLU A 120 3.32 -0.95 7.53
N ILE A 121 2.38 -0.06 7.93
CA ILE A 121 0.97 -0.44 8.13
C ILE A 121 0.36 -0.98 6.83
N LEU A 122 0.55 -0.28 5.71
CA LEU A 122 0.05 -0.72 4.42
C LEU A 122 0.67 -2.04 3.97
N SER A 123 1.96 -2.24 4.25
CA SER A 123 2.66 -3.49 3.98
C SER A 123 2.14 -4.64 4.82
N TYR A 124 1.86 -4.40 6.12
CA TYR A 124 1.21 -5.38 6.98
C TYR A 124 -0.17 -5.77 6.42
N ILE A 125 -1.02 -4.81 6.08
CA ILE A 125 -2.34 -5.06 5.49
C ILE A 125 -2.18 -5.92 4.23
N ARG A 126 -1.30 -5.52 3.30
CA ARG A 126 -1.05 -6.28 2.06
C ARG A 126 -0.57 -7.70 2.34
N SER A 127 0.28 -7.90 3.35
CA SER A 127 0.84 -9.22 3.69
C SER A 127 -0.21 -10.23 4.14
N THR A 128 -1.39 -9.77 4.56
CA THR A 128 -2.51 -10.64 4.96
C THR A 128 -3.35 -11.13 3.78
N TRP A 129 -3.21 -10.53 2.59
CA TRP A 129 -3.96 -10.92 1.41
C TRP A 129 -3.42 -12.24 0.82
N PRO A 130 -4.27 -13.06 0.20
CA PRO A 130 -3.82 -14.18 -0.62
C PRO A 130 -2.80 -13.75 -1.67
N GLN A 131 -1.82 -14.61 -1.98
CA GLN A 131 -0.74 -14.29 -2.91
C GLN A 131 -1.25 -13.79 -4.27
N GLU A 132 -2.32 -14.39 -4.79
CA GLU A 132 -2.95 -13.98 -6.05
C GLU A 132 -3.41 -12.50 -6.03
N ILE A 133 -3.96 -12.06 -4.89
CA ILE A 133 -4.38 -10.66 -4.71
C ILE A 133 -3.15 -9.75 -4.62
N GLN A 134 -2.10 -10.16 -3.90
CA GLN A 134 -0.85 -9.39 -3.80
C GLN A 134 -0.20 -9.20 -5.17
N ASP A 135 -0.13 -10.26 -5.98
CA ASP A 135 0.44 -10.24 -7.33
C ASP A 135 -0.41 -9.38 -8.28
N GLY A 136 -1.73 -9.52 -8.19
CA GLY A 136 -2.67 -8.70 -8.95
C GLY A 136 -2.59 -7.21 -8.60
N HIS A 137 -2.42 -6.88 -7.32
CA HIS A 137 -2.22 -5.51 -6.85
C HIS A 137 -0.91 -4.94 -7.42
N ALA A 138 0.20 -5.64 -7.27
CA ALA A 138 1.51 -5.20 -7.77
C ALA A 138 1.54 -5.02 -9.30
N THR A 139 0.78 -5.84 -10.05
CA THR A 139 0.71 -5.73 -11.52
C THR A 139 -0.11 -4.53 -11.97
N ARG A 140 -1.20 -4.20 -11.28
CA ARG A 140 -2.09 -3.08 -11.62
C ARG A 140 -1.53 -1.74 -11.18
N HIS A 141 -0.75 -1.74 -10.12
CA HIS A 141 -0.21 -0.55 -9.47
C HIS A 141 1.33 -0.65 -9.42
N PRO A 142 2.00 -0.52 -10.58
CA PRO A 142 3.46 -0.46 -10.60
C PRO A 142 3.93 0.77 -9.82
N LEU A 143 5.21 0.75 -9.44
CA LEU A 143 5.88 1.84 -8.74
C LEU A 143 5.51 3.21 -9.32
N PHE A 144 5.29 4.21 -8.46
CA PHE A 144 5.29 5.58 -8.97
C PHE A 144 6.73 5.96 -9.31
N ASP A 145 6.91 6.51 -10.49
CA ASP A 145 8.13 7.25 -10.81
C ASP A 145 8.09 8.57 -9.99
N GLU A 146 9.07 8.75 -9.08
CA GLU A 146 9.28 10.02 -8.38
C GLU A 146 9.68 11.13 -9.34
#